data_b83b9ded716262be1bc3d570a619aec5
#
_entry.id   b83b9ded716262be1bc3d570a619aec5
#
_cell.length_a   1.000
_cell.length_b   1.000
_cell.length_c   1.000
_cell.angle_alpha   90.00
_cell.angle_beta   90.00
_cell.angle_gamma   90.00
#
_symmetry.space_group_name_H-M   'P 1'
#
loop_
_entity.id
_entity.type
_entity.pdbx_description
1 polymer ?
#
loop_
_entity_poly.entity_id
_entity_poly.type
_entity_poly.pdbx_seq_one_letter_code
_entity_poly.pdbx_strand_id
1 'polypeptide(L)'
;ARTHPAIKGVRGAQSSGAALVSFNAPAFCSYGHEQNANAPVGTYAAFAYTTALNTLLADPNHRQTFGDTTVICWAENASSACADLGMAALFGAPKDSGIQEEDISRALAQLAAGQDCTWLDEQLQPEQHVYFLGLAPNAARLSVRFFLRDSVQAFARHIRAHEQALEIVRPNYDERTRLSVWMLARETVNLKERSPAPAPQLTGDLLRAVLTGGRYPATLLNGVTLRIRAEQDITRGRAAILKAYYTRNKSALCPEEVLTVELNEQSNYTPYVLGRLFAVLEDVQSMANPGLNATIKDRYFNSACATPAVVFPTLLKLAQKHLQKLSTGSSIYFNQQITGLMSRMNAPFPARMTLPEQGAFEIGYYHQTQKRYEKKQ
;
A
#
# COMPACT_ATOMS: atom_id res chain seq x y z
N ALA A 1 -34.49 -14.71 -18.11
CA ALA A 1 -34.32 -13.56 -19.02
C ALA A 1 -33.55 -13.98 -20.28
N ARG A 2 -33.91 -13.51 -21.43
CA ARG A 2 -33.17 -13.79 -22.68
C ARG A 2 -31.86 -13.04 -22.76
N THR A 3 -31.85 -11.80 -22.29
CA THR A 3 -30.66 -10.95 -22.20
C THR A 3 -30.70 -10.17 -20.90
N HIS A 4 -29.52 -9.95 -20.30
CA HIS A 4 -29.39 -9.05 -19.15
C HIS A 4 -29.16 -7.62 -19.65
N PRO A 5 -29.80 -6.59 -19.07
CA PRO A 5 -29.52 -5.21 -19.41
C PRO A 5 -28.06 -4.84 -19.19
N ALA A 6 -27.55 -3.93 -20.01
CA ALA A 6 -26.17 -3.47 -19.91
C ALA A 6 -25.94 -2.62 -18.67
N ILE A 7 -24.74 -2.75 -18.08
CA ILE A 7 -24.27 -1.93 -16.96
C ILE A 7 -23.47 -0.76 -17.52
N LYS A 8 -23.80 0.45 -17.09
CA LYS A 8 -23.16 1.72 -17.48
C LYS A 8 -22.34 2.29 -16.33
N GLY A 9 -21.44 3.21 -16.62
CA GLY A 9 -20.72 3.96 -15.58
C GLY A 9 -19.44 3.31 -15.05
N VAL A 10 -19.05 2.13 -15.54
CA VAL A 10 -17.75 1.53 -15.23
C VAL A 10 -16.69 2.18 -16.11
N ARG A 11 -15.66 2.74 -15.49
CA ARG A 11 -14.58 3.46 -16.19
C ARG A 11 -13.84 2.53 -17.16
N GLY A 12 -13.65 2.99 -18.39
CA GLY A 12 -12.96 2.22 -19.43
C GLY A 12 -13.81 1.17 -20.12
N ALA A 13 -15.06 0.94 -19.69
CA ALA A 13 -16.05 0.14 -20.42
C ALA A 13 -16.71 0.95 -21.54
N GLN A 14 -17.47 0.28 -22.42
CA GLN A 14 -18.22 0.94 -23.49
C GLN A 14 -19.23 1.93 -22.90
N SER A 15 -19.34 3.11 -23.51
CA SER A 15 -20.28 4.17 -23.07
C SER A 15 -21.75 3.75 -23.16
N SER A 16 -22.10 2.90 -24.15
CA SER A 16 -23.43 2.29 -24.29
C SER A 16 -23.75 1.29 -23.16
N GLY A 17 -22.76 0.87 -22.41
CA GLY A 17 -22.79 -0.13 -21.35
C GLY A 17 -22.11 -1.43 -21.75
N ALA A 18 -21.75 -2.22 -20.77
CA ALA A 18 -21.09 -3.51 -20.91
C ALA A 18 -21.90 -4.61 -20.21
N ALA A 19 -21.80 -5.85 -20.70
CA ALA A 19 -22.54 -6.97 -20.14
C ALA A 19 -21.85 -7.51 -18.88
N LEU A 20 -22.57 -7.61 -17.76
CA LEU A 20 -22.10 -8.34 -16.58
C LEU A 20 -22.29 -9.85 -16.78
N VAL A 21 -23.41 -10.26 -17.36
CA VAL A 21 -23.72 -11.66 -17.69
C VAL A 21 -23.92 -11.77 -19.21
N SER A 22 -23.09 -12.60 -19.87
CA SER A 22 -23.13 -12.75 -21.33
C SER A 22 -22.45 -14.06 -21.74
N PHE A 23 -23.09 -14.76 -22.71
CA PHE A 23 -22.64 -16.06 -23.23
C PHE A 23 -22.54 -15.99 -24.77
N ASN A 24 -21.71 -15.12 -25.28
CA ASN A 24 -21.55 -14.82 -26.69
C ASN A 24 -20.49 -15.66 -27.43
N ALA A 25 -19.95 -16.68 -26.77
CA ALA A 25 -19.01 -17.62 -27.38
C ALA A 25 -19.26 -19.04 -26.87
N PRO A 26 -19.02 -20.09 -27.70
CA PRO A 26 -19.22 -21.48 -27.30
C PRO A 26 -18.47 -21.88 -26.03
N ALA A 27 -17.29 -21.31 -25.81
CA ALA A 27 -16.47 -21.57 -24.62
C ALA A 27 -17.15 -21.14 -23.30
N PHE A 28 -18.20 -20.34 -23.34
CA PHE A 28 -18.95 -19.91 -22.15
C PHE A 28 -20.21 -20.73 -21.92
N CYS A 29 -20.53 -21.68 -22.83
CA CYS A 29 -21.70 -22.55 -22.76
C CYS A 29 -21.33 -23.92 -22.17
N SER A 30 -22.22 -24.46 -21.35
CA SER A 30 -22.02 -25.76 -20.67
C SER A 30 -23.28 -26.61 -20.79
N TYR A 31 -23.12 -27.91 -20.75
CA TYR A 31 -24.24 -28.90 -20.76
C TYR A 31 -25.24 -28.73 -21.92
N GLY A 32 -24.79 -28.25 -23.07
CA GLY A 32 -25.66 -28.02 -24.22
C GLY A 32 -26.61 -26.81 -24.10
N HIS A 33 -26.43 -25.99 -23.05
CA HIS A 33 -27.20 -24.75 -22.91
C HIS A 33 -26.67 -23.66 -23.84
N GLU A 34 -27.58 -22.88 -24.39
CA GLU A 34 -27.27 -21.73 -25.23
C GLU A 34 -27.62 -20.43 -24.51
N GLN A 35 -26.88 -19.37 -24.80
CA GLN A 35 -27.12 -18.02 -24.29
C GLN A 35 -27.39 -18.01 -22.77
N ASN A 36 -28.40 -17.28 -22.33
CA ASN A 36 -28.72 -17.11 -20.91
C ASN A 36 -29.36 -18.35 -20.26
N ALA A 37 -29.60 -19.44 -20.97
CA ALA A 37 -29.90 -20.71 -20.34
C ALA A 37 -28.74 -21.24 -19.46
N ASN A 38 -27.49 -20.76 -19.69
CA ASN A 38 -26.35 -21.03 -18.85
C ASN A 38 -26.39 -20.28 -17.50
N ALA A 39 -27.22 -19.23 -17.36
CA ALA A 39 -27.43 -18.52 -16.09
C ALA A 39 -28.94 -18.16 -16.01
N PRO A 40 -29.79 -19.12 -15.65
CA PRO A 40 -31.24 -18.95 -15.66
C PRO A 40 -31.69 -18.00 -14.56
N VAL A 41 -31.87 -16.74 -14.89
CA VAL A 41 -32.36 -15.67 -14.02
C VAL A 41 -33.66 -15.14 -14.53
N GLY A 42 -34.66 -14.98 -13.63
CA GLY A 42 -35.97 -14.42 -14.00
C GLY A 42 -35.85 -12.98 -14.50
N THR A 43 -36.76 -12.56 -15.35
CA THR A 43 -36.77 -11.23 -15.98
C THR A 43 -36.77 -10.12 -14.92
N TYR A 44 -37.57 -10.29 -13.85
CA TYR A 44 -37.62 -9.32 -12.75
C TYR A 44 -36.27 -9.21 -12.03
N ALA A 45 -35.63 -10.33 -11.68
CA ALA A 45 -34.35 -10.32 -11.01
C ALA A 45 -33.26 -9.69 -11.89
N ALA A 46 -33.24 -10.01 -13.20
CA ALA A 46 -32.31 -9.38 -14.13
C ALA A 46 -32.50 -7.86 -14.22
N PHE A 47 -33.75 -7.40 -14.28
CA PHE A 47 -34.09 -5.98 -14.26
C PHE A 47 -33.69 -5.33 -12.94
N ALA A 48 -34.06 -5.94 -11.81
CA ALA A 48 -33.85 -5.36 -10.49
C ALA A 48 -32.34 -5.11 -10.19
N TYR A 49 -31.46 -6.16 -10.35
CA TYR A 49 -30.07 -5.98 -10.05
C TYR A 49 -29.36 -5.03 -11.03
N THR A 50 -29.71 -5.04 -12.30
CA THR A 50 -29.09 -4.15 -13.31
C THR A 50 -29.51 -2.70 -13.10
N THR A 51 -30.77 -2.45 -12.70
CA THR A 51 -31.25 -1.11 -12.35
C THR A 51 -30.56 -0.59 -11.10
N ALA A 52 -30.54 -1.38 -10.01
CA ALA A 52 -29.86 -1.01 -8.78
C ALA A 52 -28.37 -0.69 -9.02
N LEU A 53 -27.69 -1.55 -9.79
CA LEU A 53 -26.28 -1.36 -10.09
C LEU A 53 -26.03 -0.10 -10.94
N ASN A 54 -26.86 0.16 -11.94
CA ASN A 54 -26.78 1.38 -12.74
C ASN A 54 -27.06 2.64 -11.91
N THR A 55 -27.98 2.58 -10.94
CA THR A 55 -28.27 3.67 -10.01
C THR A 55 -27.06 3.97 -9.11
N LEU A 56 -26.48 2.94 -8.47
CA LEU A 56 -25.28 3.09 -7.65
C LEU A 56 -24.08 3.60 -8.45
N LEU A 57 -23.90 3.12 -9.68
CA LEU A 57 -22.83 3.58 -10.57
C LEU A 57 -23.03 5.01 -11.08
N ALA A 58 -24.26 5.53 -11.10
CA ALA A 58 -24.53 6.92 -11.45
C ALA A 58 -24.27 7.88 -10.30
N ASP A 59 -24.33 7.41 -9.06
CA ASP A 59 -24.11 8.23 -7.88
C ASP A 59 -22.61 8.31 -7.52
N PRO A 60 -22.00 9.51 -7.55
CA PRO A 60 -20.59 9.69 -7.19
C PRO A 60 -20.30 9.36 -5.74
N ASN A 61 -21.26 9.43 -4.81
CA ASN A 61 -21.07 9.11 -3.40
C ASN A 61 -20.91 7.59 -3.16
N HIS A 62 -21.53 6.78 -4.01
CA HIS A 62 -21.47 5.33 -3.93
C HIS A 62 -20.36 4.72 -4.78
N ARG A 63 -19.67 5.52 -5.61
CA ARG A 63 -18.72 5.04 -6.61
C ARG A 63 -17.37 5.73 -6.51
N GLN A 64 -16.31 4.95 -6.57
CA GLN A 64 -14.94 5.44 -6.73
C GLN A 64 -14.17 4.61 -7.75
N THR A 65 -13.32 5.26 -8.54
CA THR A 65 -12.45 4.56 -9.49
C THR A 65 -11.04 4.46 -8.94
N PHE A 66 -10.48 3.27 -8.95
CA PHE A 66 -9.12 3.01 -8.48
C PHE A 66 -8.36 2.16 -9.51
N GLY A 67 -7.46 2.79 -10.25
CA GLY A 67 -6.79 2.16 -11.39
C GLY A 67 -7.78 1.72 -12.47
N ASP A 68 -7.83 0.43 -12.76
CA ASP A 68 -8.79 -0.20 -13.69
C ASP A 68 -10.11 -0.62 -13.03
N THR A 69 -10.21 -0.50 -11.72
CA THR A 69 -11.35 -0.98 -10.94
C THR A 69 -12.29 0.15 -10.55
N THR A 70 -13.57 0.03 -10.90
CA THR A 70 -14.65 0.86 -10.37
C THR A 70 -15.22 0.16 -9.14
N VAL A 71 -15.09 0.80 -7.99
CA VAL A 71 -15.56 0.32 -6.68
C VAL A 71 -16.90 0.93 -6.37
N ILE A 72 -17.83 0.11 -5.88
CA ILE A 72 -19.14 0.54 -5.40
C ILE A 72 -19.31 0.05 -3.97
N CYS A 73 -19.88 0.91 -3.12
CA CYS A 73 -20.21 0.59 -1.73
C CYS A 73 -21.67 0.93 -1.45
N TRP A 74 -22.35 0.07 -0.71
CA TRP A 74 -23.72 0.32 -0.21
C TRP A 74 -24.00 -0.47 1.06
N ALA A 75 -24.91 0.02 1.88
CA ALA A 75 -25.38 -0.66 3.07
C ALA A 75 -26.68 -1.42 2.83
N GLU A 76 -26.94 -2.49 3.57
CA GLU A 76 -28.16 -3.30 3.46
C GLU A 76 -29.43 -2.51 3.79
N ASN A 77 -29.35 -1.56 4.75
CA ASN A 77 -30.44 -0.67 5.14
C ASN A 77 -30.47 0.64 4.31
N ALA A 78 -29.74 0.72 3.21
CA ALA A 78 -29.60 1.89 2.34
C ALA A 78 -29.02 3.15 3.05
N SER A 79 -28.29 3.00 4.18
CA SER A 79 -27.58 4.11 4.83
C SER A 79 -26.52 4.70 3.91
N SER A 80 -26.65 5.96 3.58
CA SER A 80 -25.65 6.68 2.77
C SER A 80 -24.39 6.97 3.59
N ALA A 81 -24.51 7.25 4.88
CA ALA A 81 -23.39 7.49 5.77
C ALA A 81 -22.47 6.26 5.91
N CYS A 82 -23.06 5.05 5.92
CA CYS A 82 -22.28 3.82 5.94
C CYS A 82 -21.44 3.64 4.66
N ALA A 83 -22.01 3.92 3.49
CA ALA A 83 -21.30 3.87 2.22
C ALA A 83 -20.21 4.95 2.14
N ASP A 84 -20.51 6.16 2.58
CA ASP A 84 -19.59 7.30 2.64
C ASP A 84 -18.36 6.98 3.52
N LEU A 85 -18.59 6.52 4.78
CA LEU A 85 -17.50 6.10 5.66
C LEU A 85 -16.65 4.99 5.02
N GLY A 86 -17.27 4.00 4.38
CA GLY A 86 -16.57 2.92 3.69
C GLY A 86 -15.65 3.43 2.58
N MET A 87 -16.12 4.38 1.78
CA MET A 87 -15.33 5.03 0.73
C MET A 87 -14.24 5.93 1.31
N ALA A 88 -14.56 6.76 2.32
CA ALA A 88 -13.60 7.64 2.98
C ALA A 88 -12.49 6.82 3.69
N ALA A 89 -12.82 5.69 4.28
CA ALA A 89 -11.85 4.83 4.94
C ALA A 89 -10.80 4.25 3.98
N LEU A 90 -11.17 3.97 2.73
CA LEU A 90 -10.27 3.43 1.71
C LEU A 90 -9.51 4.52 0.95
N PHE A 91 -10.19 5.56 0.55
CA PHE A 91 -9.69 6.54 -0.41
C PHE A 91 -9.31 7.89 0.21
N GLY A 92 -9.62 8.10 1.49
CA GLY A 92 -9.50 9.38 2.19
C GLY A 92 -10.75 10.25 2.06
N ALA A 93 -10.85 11.25 2.90
CA ALA A 93 -11.97 12.19 2.88
C ALA A 93 -12.04 12.98 1.57
N PRO A 94 -13.24 13.26 1.03
CA PRO A 94 -13.40 14.15 -0.10
C PRO A 94 -12.87 15.54 0.26
N LYS A 95 -12.18 16.22 -0.69
CA LYS A 95 -11.49 17.49 -0.43
C LYS A 95 -12.36 18.60 0.15
N ASP A 96 -13.64 18.64 -0.19
CA ASP A 96 -14.56 19.71 0.20
C ASP A 96 -15.59 19.27 1.24
N SER A 97 -15.40 18.11 1.88
CA SER A 97 -16.38 17.54 2.82
C SER A 97 -16.31 18.13 4.25
N GLY A 98 -15.22 18.80 4.59
CA GLY A 98 -14.96 19.22 5.97
C GLY A 98 -14.56 18.08 6.91
N ILE A 99 -14.56 16.84 6.44
CA ILE A 99 -14.20 15.63 7.20
C ILE A 99 -12.67 15.59 7.32
N GLN A 100 -12.17 15.35 8.53
CA GLN A 100 -10.75 15.17 8.78
C GLN A 100 -10.37 13.69 8.83
N GLU A 101 -9.13 13.35 8.52
CA GLU A 101 -8.62 11.97 8.58
C GLU A 101 -8.73 11.38 10.01
N GLU A 102 -8.65 12.23 11.03
CA GLU A 102 -8.83 11.86 12.43
C GLU A 102 -10.26 11.42 12.73
N ASP A 103 -11.27 12.01 12.09
CA ASP A 103 -12.68 11.63 12.26
C ASP A 103 -12.92 10.24 11.67
N ILE A 104 -12.36 9.95 10.49
CA ILE A 104 -12.41 8.61 9.89
C ILE A 104 -11.75 7.58 10.82
N SER A 105 -10.57 7.90 11.35
CA SER A 105 -9.81 7.00 12.23
C SER A 105 -10.57 6.73 13.53
N ARG A 106 -11.26 7.74 14.09
CA ARG A 106 -12.09 7.63 15.29
C ARG A 106 -13.31 6.75 15.03
N ALA A 107 -14.04 6.99 13.94
CA ALA A 107 -15.21 6.20 13.56
C ALA A 107 -14.84 4.73 13.35
N LEU A 108 -13.76 4.46 12.62
CA LEU A 108 -13.26 3.10 12.44
C LEU A 108 -12.84 2.44 13.75
N ALA A 109 -12.29 3.21 14.70
CA ALA A 109 -11.90 2.67 16.00
C ALA A 109 -13.11 2.23 16.83
N GLN A 110 -14.17 3.06 16.90
CA GLN A 110 -15.40 2.75 17.59
C GLN A 110 -16.09 1.52 17.00
N LEU A 111 -16.30 1.51 15.69
CA LEU A 111 -16.94 0.39 14.98
C LEU A 111 -16.13 -0.91 15.12
N ALA A 112 -14.81 -0.87 15.00
CA ALA A 112 -13.95 -2.04 15.19
C ALA A 112 -14.03 -2.61 16.62
N ALA A 113 -14.25 -1.75 17.61
CA ALA A 113 -14.46 -2.15 19.01
C ALA A 113 -15.88 -2.68 19.28
N GLY A 114 -16.78 -2.66 18.30
CA GLY A 114 -18.17 -3.07 18.47
C GLY A 114 -19.04 -2.00 19.12
N GLN A 115 -18.66 -0.74 18.95
CA GLN A 115 -19.41 0.41 19.46
C GLN A 115 -20.13 1.12 18.33
N ASP A 116 -21.32 1.62 18.59
CA ASP A 116 -22.04 2.49 17.68
C ASP A 116 -21.23 3.77 17.42
N CYS A 117 -21.40 4.31 16.22
CA CYS A 117 -20.69 5.52 15.79
C CYS A 117 -21.66 6.44 15.04
N THR A 118 -21.59 7.75 15.30
CA THR A 118 -22.33 8.74 14.50
C THR A 118 -21.42 9.23 13.36
N TRP A 119 -21.93 9.13 12.13
CA TRP A 119 -21.26 9.62 10.92
C TRP A 119 -22.28 10.33 10.03
N LEU A 120 -22.01 11.57 9.64
CA LEU A 120 -22.90 12.42 8.84
C LEU A 120 -24.35 12.42 9.38
N ASP A 121 -24.49 12.64 10.70
CA ASP A 121 -25.77 12.67 11.42
C ASP A 121 -26.58 11.36 11.43
N GLU A 122 -26.04 10.26 10.89
CA GLU A 122 -26.61 8.93 10.97
C GLU A 122 -25.86 8.08 12.02
N GLN A 123 -26.61 7.25 12.76
CA GLN A 123 -26.03 6.28 13.68
C GLN A 123 -25.70 4.97 12.97
N LEU A 124 -24.43 4.63 12.90
CA LEU A 124 -23.94 3.38 12.35
C LEU A 124 -23.79 2.32 13.45
N GLN A 125 -24.33 1.14 13.20
CA GLN A 125 -24.26 -0.01 14.09
C GLN A 125 -23.20 -1.00 13.60
N PRO A 126 -22.39 -1.60 14.49
CA PRO A 126 -21.33 -2.54 14.13
C PRO A 126 -21.81 -3.75 13.32
N GLU A 127 -23.00 -4.26 13.62
CA GLU A 127 -23.59 -5.44 12.99
C GLU A 127 -24.21 -5.15 11.61
N GLN A 128 -24.41 -3.89 11.27
CA GLN A 128 -24.95 -3.49 9.98
C GLN A 128 -24.12 -4.04 8.83
N HIS A 129 -24.77 -4.67 7.85
CA HIS A 129 -24.07 -5.20 6.70
C HIS A 129 -23.82 -4.13 5.63
N VAL A 130 -22.62 -4.19 5.09
CA VAL A 130 -22.20 -3.35 3.99
C VAL A 130 -21.60 -4.22 2.89
N TYR A 131 -21.74 -3.77 1.65
CA TYR A 131 -21.30 -4.45 0.46
C TYR A 131 -20.26 -3.62 -0.27
N PHE A 132 -19.23 -4.30 -0.76
CA PHE A 132 -18.23 -3.72 -1.66
C PHE A 132 -18.18 -4.56 -2.94
N LEU A 133 -18.32 -3.89 -4.09
CA LEU A 133 -18.23 -4.51 -5.40
C LEU A 133 -17.17 -3.78 -6.23
N GLY A 134 -16.20 -4.53 -6.74
CA GLY A 134 -15.19 -4.05 -7.68
C GLY A 134 -15.46 -4.55 -9.08
N LEU A 135 -15.64 -3.65 -10.02
CA LEU A 135 -15.87 -3.94 -11.45
C LEU A 135 -14.73 -3.38 -12.29
N ALA A 136 -14.28 -4.15 -13.28
CA ALA A 136 -13.29 -3.69 -14.25
C ALA A 136 -13.77 -3.94 -15.68
N PRO A 137 -13.36 -3.13 -16.67
CA PRO A 137 -13.69 -3.35 -18.07
C PRO A 137 -12.99 -4.61 -18.59
N ASN A 138 -13.71 -5.37 -19.42
CA ASN A 138 -13.19 -6.54 -20.12
C ASN A 138 -13.80 -6.61 -21.51
N ALA A 139 -13.30 -5.82 -22.45
CA ALA A 139 -13.86 -5.60 -23.78
C ALA A 139 -15.35 -5.19 -23.71
N ALA A 140 -16.25 -5.96 -24.31
CA ALA A 140 -17.69 -5.71 -24.27
C ALA A 140 -18.36 -6.18 -22.96
N ARG A 141 -17.60 -6.71 -22.01
CA ARG A 141 -18.09 -7.27 -20.74
C ARG A 141 -17.45 -6.58 -19.54
N LEU A 142 -17.95 -6.90 -18.36
CA LEU A 142 -17.36 -6.52 -17.08
C LEU A 142 -16.77 -7.74 -16.39
N SER A 143 -15.64 -7.53 -15.73
CA SER A 143 -15.04 -8.48 -14.83
C SER A 143 -15.33 -8.06 -13.38
N VAL A 144 -15.84 -8.97 -12.58
CA VAL A 144 -15.98 -8.77 -11.12
C VAL A 144 -14.61 -9.06 -10.49
N ARG A 145 -13.96 -8.02 -9.96
CA ARG A 145 -12.71 -8.15 -9.24
C ARG A 145 -12.91 -8.73 -7.85
N PHE A 146 -13.96 -8.27 -7.19
CA PHE A 146 -14.41 -8.78 -5.89
C PHE A 146 -15.88 -8.42 -5.67
N PHE A 147 -16.56 -9.23 -4.87
CA PHE A 147 -17.85 -8.94 -4.27
C PHE A 147 -17.77 -9.39 -2.81
N LEU A 148 -17.89 -8.46 -1.89
CA LEU A 148 -17.73 -8.69 -0.47
C LEU A 148 -18.96 -8.21 0.28
N ARG A 149 -19.42 -9.00 1.22
CA ARG A 149 -20.47 -8.68 2.17
C ARG A 149 -19.97 -9.05 3.56
N ASP A 150 -19.98 -8.10 4.46
CA ASP A 150 -19.66 -8.34 5.87
C ASP A 150 -20.28 -7.24 6.74
N SER A 151 -20.15 -7.36 8.07
CA SER A 151 -20.52 -6.30 8.99
C SER A 151 -19.57 -5.10 8.88
N VAL A 152 -20.10 -3.92 9.19
CA VAL A 152 -19.28 -2.69 9.27
C VAL A 152 -18.12 -2.88 10.24
N GLN A 153 -18.37 -3.59 11.36
CA GLN A 153 -17.34 -3.93 12.35
C GLN A 153 -16.20 -4.76 11.73
N ALA A 154 -16.51 -5.78 10.94
CA ALA A 154 -15.51 -6.63 10.33
C ALA A 154 -14.63 -5.82 9.36
N PHE A 155 -15.24 -5.03 8.48
CA PHE A 155 -14.47 -4.15 7.58
C PHE A 155 -13.65 -3.12 8.34
N ALA A 156 -14.20 -2.49 9.40
CA ALA A 156 -13.46 -1.54 10.23
C ALA A 156 -12.23 -2.21 10.89
N ARG A 157 -12.36 -3.43 11.40
CA ARG A 157 -11.23 -4.20 11.93
C ARG A 157 -10.16 -4.48 10.88
N HIS A 158 -10.56 -4.88 9.68
CA HIS A 158 -9.62 -5.17 8.59
C HIS A 158 -8.90 -3.93 8.11
N ILE A 159 -9.60 -2.79 7.97
CA ILE A 159 -9.02 -1.51 7.57
C ILE A 159 -8.04 -1.02 8.65
N ARG A 160 -8.41 -1.08 9.92
CA ARG A 160 -7.50 -0.71 11.02
C ARG A 160 -6.26 -1.59 11.09
N ALA A 161 -6.40 -2.90 10.90
CA ALA A 161 -5.25 -3.80 10.82
C ALA A 161 -4.33 -3.45 9.64
N HIS A 162 -4.91 -3.00 8.52
CA HIS A 162 -4.16 -2.47 7.39
C HIS A 162 -3.39 -1.20 7.75
N GLU A 163 -4.04 -0.23 8.41
CA GLU A 163 -3.42 1.01 8.85
C GLU A 163 -2.27 0.76 9.84
N GLN A 164 -2.49 -0.09 10.84
CA GLN A 164 -1.46 -0.48 11.82
C GLN A 164 -0.25 -1.16 11.16
N ALA A 165 -0.50 -2.01 10.16
CA ALA A 165 0.59 -2.64 9.42
C ALA A 165 1.43 -1.60 8.64
N LEU A 166 0.82 -0.54 8.12
CA LEU A 166 1.47 0.54 7.38
C LEU A 166 2.13 1.59 8.28
N GLU A 167 1.81 1.62 9.56
CA GLU A 167 2.35 2.62 10.48
C GLU A 167 3.87 2.56 10.51
N ILE A 168 4.52 3.69 10.22
CA ILE A 168 5.97 3.85 10.22
C ILE A 168 6.30 5.30 10.55
N VAL A 169 7.47 5.54 11.14
CA VAL A 169 7.95 6.88 11.46
C VAL A 169 7.80 7.82 10.28
N ARG A 170 7.25 9.03 10.53
CA ARG A 170 6.98 10.02 9.51
C ARG A 170 8.12 11.02 9.38
N PRO A 171 8.48 11.43 8.15
CA PRO A 171 9.30 12.60 7.97
C PRO A 171 8.62 13.84 8.57
N ASN A 172 9.40 14.76 9.14
CA ASN A 172 8.87 15.95 9.82
C ASN A 172 8.02 16.86 8.91
N TYR A 173 8.19 16.78 7.60
CA TYR A 173 7.42 17.52 6.61
C TYR A 173 6.12 16.83 6.16
N ASP A 174 5.91 15.56 6.55
CA ASP A 174 4.72 14.79 6.17
C ASP A 174 3.67 14.85 7.28
N GLU A 175 2.70 15.76 7.12
CA GLU A 175 1.61 15.97 8.08
C GLU A 175 0.52 14.89 8.00
N ARG A 176 0.51 14.08 6.94
CA ARG A 176 -0.54 13.07 6.72
C ARG A 176 -0.44 11.97 7.77
N THR A 177 -1.54 11.76 8.47
CA THR A 177 -1.63 10.69 9.49
C THR A 177 -1.82 9.32 8.84
N ARG A 178 -2.60 9.24 7.77
CA ARG A 178 -2.97 7.99 7.07
C ARG A 178 -2.36 7.90 5.68
N LEU A 179 -2.16 6.68 5.20
CA LEU A 179 -1.75 6.37 3.82
C LEU A 179 -2.93 5.70 3.11
N SER A 180 -3.63 6.45 2.25
CA SER A 180 -4.73 5.89 1.48
C SER A 180 -4.25 4.87 0.44
N VAL A 181 -5.15 4.00 -0.02
CA VAL A 181 -4.82 3.02 -1.07
C VAL A 181 -4.32 3.68 -2.36
N TRP A 182 -4.75 4.91 -2.65
CA TRP A 182 -4.24 5.72 -3.75
C TRP A 182 -2.76 6.04 -3.63
N MET A 183 -2.34 6.44 -2.44
CA MET A 183 -0.93 6.74 -2.16
C MET A 183 -0.09 5.48 -2.32
N LEU A 184 -0.56 4.34 -1.80
CA LEU A 184 0.16 3.06 -1.93
C LEU A 184 0.31 2.64 -3.39
N ALA A 185 -0.74 2.77 -4.20
CA ALA A 185 -0.66 2.45 -5.62
C ALA A 185 0.33 3.38 -6.37
N ARG A 186 0.40 4.66 -6.01
CA ARG A 186 1.36 5.61 -6.60
C ARG A 186 2.82 5.25 -6.33
N GLU A 187 3.11 4.59 -5.21
CA GLU A 187 4.48 4.14 -4.88
C GLU A 187 4.98 3.01 -5.81
N THR A 188 4.10 2.40 -6.56
CA THR A 188 4.44 1.31 -7.50
C THR A 188 4.69 1.80 -8.93
N VAL A 189 4.44 3.09 -9.23
CA VAL A 189 4.48 3.62 -10.59
C VAL A 189 5.61 4.63 -10.77
N ASN A 190 6.09 4.74 -12.01
CA ASN A 190 7.01 5.79 -12.39
C ASN A 190 6.23 7.09 -12.67
N LEU A 191 6.27 8.03 -11.74
CA LEU A 191 5.53 9.30 -11.86
C LEU A 191 6.06 10.22 -12.97
N LYS A 192 7.23 9.93 -13.56
CA LYS A 192 7.80 10.66 -14.69
C LYS A 192 7.22 10.21 -16.05
N GLU A 193 6.47 9.13 -16.08
CA GLU A 193 5.78 8.67 -17.29
C GLU A 193 4.61 9.61 -17.64
N ARG A 194 4.27 9.66 -18.93
CA ARG A 194 3.16 10.49 -19.44
C ARG A 194 1.81 10.12 -18.84
N SER A 195 1.60 8.82 -18.56
CA SER A 195 0.36 8.27 -18.01
C SER A 195 0.68 7.20 -16.97
N PRO A 196 1.13 7.59 -15.77
CA PRO A 196 1.52 6.63 -14.75
C PRO A 196 0.28 5.85 -14.27
N ALA A 197 0.32 4.54 -14.41
CA ALA A 197 -0.76 3.66 -13.97
C ALA A 197 -0.20 2.45 -13.21
N PRO A 198 -0.85 2.01 -12.12
CA PRO A 198 -0.49 0.78 -11.44
C PRO A 198 -0.60 -0.44 -12.38
N ALA A 199 0.12 -1.51 -12.05
CA ALA A 199 -0.01 -2.76 -12.78
C ALA A 199 -1.48 -3.21 -12.84
N PRO A 200 -1.94 -3.78 -13.98
CA PRO A 200 -3.30 -4.32 -14.08
C PRO A 200 -3.59 -5.29 -12.93
N GLN A 201 -4.82 -5.25 -12.43
CA GLN A 201 -5.34 -6.04 -11.30
C GLN A 201 -4.78 -5.65 -9.91
N LEU A 202 -3.62 -4.98 -9.80
CA LEU A 202 -3.05 -4.59 -8.50
C LEU A 202 -4.06 -3.86 -7.62
N THR A 203 -4.82 -2.94 -8.19
CA THR A 203 -5.78 -2.11 -7.45
C THR A 203 -6.92 -2.93 -6.86
N GLY A 204 -7.50 -3.84 -7.66
CA GLY A 204 -8.53 -4.76 -7.18
C GLY A 204 -8.02 -5.74 -6.12
N ASP A 205 -6.84 -6.32 -6.34
CA ASP A 205 -6.23 -7.26 -5.40
C ASP A 205 -5.84 -6.58 -4.08
N LEU A 206 -5.34 -5.33 -4.15
CA LEU A 206 -5.02 -4.55 -2.95
C LEU A 206 -6.28 -4.24 -2.13
N LEU A 207 -7.34 -3.74 -2.77
CA LEU A 207 -8.61 -3.48 -2.09
C LEU A 207 -9.19 -4.73 -1.46
N ARG A 208 -9.19 -5.83 -2.19
CA ARG A 208 -9.63 -7.13 -1.67
C ARG A 208 -8.82 -7.53 -0.43
N ALA A 209 -7.49 -7.40 -0.46
CA ALA A 209 -6.64 -7.71 0.66
C ALA A 209 -6.91 -6.80 1.88
N VAL A 210 -7.17 -5.51 1.65
CA VAL A 210 -7.51 -4.55 2.71
C VAL A 210 -8.85 -4.92 3.34
N LEU A 211 -9.89 -5.10 2.53
CA LEU A 211 -11.26 -5.34 2.99
C LEU A 211 -11.45 -6.72 3.65
N THR A 212 -10.69 -7.73 3.25
CA THR A 212 -10.80 -9.08 3.82
C THR A 212 -9.80 -9.39 4.92
N GLY A 213 -8.88 -8.47 5.23
CA GLY A 213 -7.79 -8.76 6.16
C GLY A 213 -6.75 -9.76 5.59
N GLY A 214 -6.83 -10.10 4.30
CA GLY A 214 -5.98 -11.07 3.62
C GLY A 214 -4.54 -10.63 3.38
N ARG A 215 -3.76 -11.51 2.76
CA ARG A 215 -2.38 -11.22 2.36
C ARG A 215 -2.33 -10.16 1.26
N TYR A 216 -1.30 -9.33 1.27
CA TYR A 216 -1.07 -8.39 0.18
C TYR A 216 -0.62 -9.10 -1.10
N PRO A 217 -1.02 -8.60 -2.28
CA PRO A 217 -0.60 -9.17 -3.55
C PRO A 217 0.91 -8.98 -3.77
N ALA A 218 1.57 -9.99 -4.33
CA ALA A 218 2.99 -9.94 -4.64
C ALA A 218 3.33 -8.80 -5.64
N THR A 219 2.39 -8.41 -6.49
CA THR A 219 2.52 -7.29 -7.41
C THR A 219 2.75 -5.95 -6.70
N LEU A 220 2.23 -5.78 -5.47
CA LEU A 220 2.50 -4.59 -4.64
C LEU A 220 3.98 -4.53 -4.25
N LEU A 221 4.53 -5.61 -3.69
CA LEU A 221 5.95 -5.68 -3.32
C LEU A 221 6.85 -5.51 -4.53
N ASN A 222 6.55 -6.22 -5.62
CA ASN A 222 7.34 -6.15 -6.86
C ASN A 222 7.37 -4.72 -7.42
N GLY A 223 6.21 -4.04 -7.46
CA GLY A 223 6.12 -2.66 -7.94
C GLY A 223 6.99 -1.71 -7.11
N VAL A 224 6.90 -1.79 -5.79
CA VAL A 224 7.72 -0.95 -4.88
C VAL A 224 9.21 -1.26 -5.02
N THR A 225 9.59 -2.54 -5.02
CA THR A 225 10.99 -2.95 -5.16
C THR A 225 11.60 -2.45 -6.48
N LEU A 226 10.83 -2.53 -7.58
CA LEU A 226 11.28 -2.00 -8.88
C LEU A 226 11.49 -0.49 -8.83
N ARG A 227 10.61 0.26 -8.14
CA ARG A 227 10.76 1.71 -8.00
C ARG A 227 11.95 2.08 -7.13
N ILE A 228 12.13 1.42 -5.99
CA ILE A 228 13.30 1.65 -5.13
C ILE A 228 14.60 1.42 -5.92
N ARG A 229 14.69 0.32 -6.68
CA ARG A 229 15.89 0.03 -7.49
C ARG A 229 16.12 1.02 -8.62
N ALA A 230 15.06 1.53 -9.25
CA ALA A 230 15.16 2.47 -10.36
C ALA A 230 15.47 3.89 -9.90
N GLU A 231 15.00 4.29 -8.74
CA GLU A 231 15.05 5.67 -8.25
C GLU A 231 16.01 5.84 -7.06
N GLN A 232 16.49 4.74 -6.47
CA GLN A 232 17.28 4.71 -5.24
C GLN A 232 16.65 5.55 -4.10
N ASP A 233 15.33 5.67 -4.10
CA ASP A 233 14.60 6.48 -3.14
C ASP A 233 13.62 5.64 -2.33
N ILE A 234 13.66 5.78 -0.99
CA ILE A 234 12.76 5.10 -0.07
C ILE A 234 11.87 6.14 0.59
N THR A 235 10.74 6.39 -0.04
CA THR A 235 9.69 7.25 0.52
C THR A 235 9.05 6.59 1.74
N ARG A 236 8.32 7.38 2.55
CA ARG A 236 7.49 6.85 3.63
C ARG A 236 6.53 5.76 3.13
N GLY A 237 5.89 5.98 1.99
CA GLY A 237 4.95 5.02 1.42
C GLY A 237 5.61 3.71 1.04
N ARG A 238 6.80 3.74 0.43
CA ARG A 238 7.58 2.55 0.07
C ARG A 238 8.02 1.78 1.31
N ALA A 239 8.56 2.46 2.32
CA ALA A 239 8.96 1.83 3.58
C ALA A 239 7.75 1.21 4.32
N ALA A 240 6.62 1.92 4.36
CA ALA A 240 5.38 1.43 4.94
C ALA A 240 4.86 0.17 4.22
N ILE A 241 4.89 0.15 2.88
CA ILE A 241 4.49 -1.03 2.09
C ILE A 241 5.40 -2.23 2.37
N LEU A 242 6.72 -2.04 2.41
CA LEU A 242 7.67 -3.11 2.73
C LEU A 242 7.37 -3.70 4.11
N LYS A 243 7.27 -2.85 5.14
CA LYS A 243 6.93 -3.26 6.50
C LYS A 243 5.59 -4.01 6.55
N ALA A 244 4.53 -3.41 5.99
CA ALA A 244 3.19 -3.98 6.00
C ALA A 244 3.11 -5.31 5.24
N TYR A 245 3.80 -5.42 4.11
CA TYR A 245 3.85 -6.65 3.32
C TYR A 245 4.44 -7.80 4.12
N TYR A 246 5.61 -7.62 4.72
CA TYR A 246 6.24 -8.68 5.50
C TYR A 246 5.50 -9.00 6.80
N THR A 247 4.89 -8.01 7.45
CA THR A 247 4.04 -8.20 8.62
C THR A 247 2.81 -9.06 8.29
N ARG A 248 2.06 -8.71 7.25
CA ARG A 248 0.79 -9.40 6.92
C ARG A 248 0.98 -10.71 6.20
N ASN A 249 1.99 -10.81 5.35
CA ASN A 249 2.25 -12.04 4.61
C ASN A 249 3.04 -13.07 5.45
N LYS A 250 3.39 -12.71 6.70
CA LYS A 250 4.10 -13.55 7.68
C LYS A 250 5.31 -14.25 7.06
N SER A 251 6.18 -13.47 6.46
CA SER A 251 7.42 -13.97 5.90
C SER A 251 8.38 -14.32 7.05
N ALA A 252 8.60 -15.59 7.31
CA ALA A 252 9.58 -16.05 8.28
C ALA A 252 11.03 -15.59 7.98
N LEU A 253 11.27 -15.07 6.78
CA LEU A 253 12.57 -14.58 6.32
C LEU A 253 12.80 -13.10 6.64
N CYS A 254 11.81 -12.39 7.20
CA CYS A 254 11.95 -11.02 7.68
C CYS A 254 11.50 -10.98 9.15
N PRO A 255 12.45 -10.86 10.11
CA PRO A 255 12.15 -10.90 11.54
C PRO A 255 11.23 -9.75 11.97
N GLU A 256 10.30 -10.04 12.91
CA GLU A 256 9.37 -9.01 13.45
C GLU A 256 10.11 -7.85 14.12
N GLU A 257 11.30 -8.09 14.69
CA GLU A 257 12.10 -7.06 15.34
C GLU A 257 12.51 -5.90 14.43
N VAL A 258 12.48 -6.08 13.10
CA VAL A 258 12.80 -5.02 12.13
C VAL A 258 11.55 -4.38 11.52
N LEU A 259 10.37 -4.97 11.76
CA LEU A 259 9.07 -4.51 11.26
C LEU A 259 8.39 -3.56 12.26
N THR A 260 9.16 -2.70 12.89
CA THR A 260 8.73 -1.73 13.89
C THR A 260 8.26 -0.42 13.26
N VAL A 261 7.54 0.39 14.02
CA VAL A 261 7.14 1.74 13.60
C VAL A 261 8.36 2.66 13.57
N GLU A 262 9.15 2.60 14.62
CA GLU A 262 10.35 3.42 14.82
C GLU A 262 11.61 2.58 14.68
N LEU A 263 12.74 3.26 14.65
CA LEU A 263 14.06 2.65 14.60
C LEU A 263 14.27 1.68 15.78
N ASN A 264 14.51 0.41 15.48
CA ASN A 264 14.97 -0.54 16.49
C ASN A 264 16.51 -0.47 16.63
N GLU A 265 16.96 0.25 17.62
CA GLU A 265 18.40 0.37 17.90
C GLU A 265 19.03 -0.91 18.42
N GLN A 266 18.24 -1.82 18.97
CA GLN A 266 18.71 -3.06 19.58
C GLN A 266 18.81 -4.24 18.60
N SER A 267 18.24 -4.11 17.41
CA SER A 267 18.30 -5.17 16.42
C SER A 267 19.74 -5.52 16.04
N ASN A 268 20.02 -6.82 16.01
CA ASN A 268 21.27 -7.40 15.53
C ASN A 268 21.12 -8.09 14.17
N TYR A 269 19.95 -7.99 13.56
CA TYR A 269 19.69 -8.58 12.25
C TYR A 269 20.52 -7.89 11.17
N THR A 270 21.53 -8.58 10.69
CA THR A 270 22.58 -8.03 9.81
C THR A 270 22.02 -7.24 8.61
N PRO A 271 21.01 -7.67 7.82
CA PRO A 271 20.48 -6.89 6.73
C PRO A 271 19.93 -5.51 7.16
N TYR A 272 19.20 -5.46 8.27
CA TYR A 272 18.68 -4.21 8.82
C TYR A 272 19.79 -3.28 9.31
N VAL A 273 20.77 -3.83 10.03
CA VAL A 273 21.93 -3.07 10.50
C VAL A 273 22.76 -2.53 9.35
N LEU A 274 22.91 -3.28 8.25
CA LEU A 274 23.58 -2.81 7.03
C LEU A 274 22.86 -1.65 6.37
N GLY A 275 21.52 -1.65 6.33
CA GLY A 275 20.75 -0.51 5.87
C GLY A 275 20.99 0.75 6.69
N ARG A 276 21.00 0.61 8.02
CA ARG A 276 21.35 1.68 8.96
C ARG A 276 22.77 2.19 8.73
N LEU A 277 23.72 1.27 8.60
CA LEU A 277 25.12 1.62 8.35
C LEU A 277 25.28 2.39 7.04
N PHE A 278 24.57 1.98 5.97
CA PHE A 278 24.59 2.67 4.70
C PHE A 278 24.12 4.13 4.82
N ALA A 279 23.04 4.38 5.58
CA ALA A 279 22.53 5.74 5.83
C ALA A 279 23.58 6.59 6.58
N VAL A 280 24.26 6.03 7.60
CA VAL A 280 25.31 6.75 8.32
C VAL A 280 26.51 7.06 7.40
N LEU A 281 26.91 6.13 6.52
CA LEU A 281 28.00 6.36 5.56
C LEU A 281 27.65 7.44 4.53
N GLU A 282 26.39 7.51 4.11
CA GLU A 282 25.89 8.58 3.24
C GLU A 282 25.92 9.95 3.95
N ASP A 283 25.55 9.99 5.23
CA ASP A 283 25.59 11.21 6.04
C ASP A 283 27.03 11.74 6.20
N VAL A 284 27.99 10.84 6.44
CA VAL A 284 29.41 11.18 6.49
C VAL A 284 29.88 11.83 5.19
N GLN A 285 29.50 11.26 4.04
CA GLN A 285 29.83 11.82 2.73
C GLN A 285 29.21 13.19 2.51
N SER A 286 27.91 13.32 2.81
CA SER A 286 27.15 14.56 2.60
C SER A 286 27.69 15.70 3.47
N MET A 287 28.05 15.41 4.73
CA MET A 287 28.62 16.40 5.64
C MET A 287 30.05 16.79 5.23
N ALA A 288 30.86 15.84 4.77
CA ALA A 288 32.23 16.10 4.33
C ALA A 288 32.34 16.86 3.00
N ASN A 289 31.29 16.83 2.20
CA ASN A 289 31.26 17.45 0.87
C ASN A 289 29.89 18.12 0.62
N PRO A 290 29.61 19.27 1.24
CA PRO A 290 28.36 19.99 1.02
C PRO A 290 28.17 20.37 -0.45
N GLY A 291 26.95 20.21 -0.95
CA GLY A 291 26.60 20.55 -2.33
C GLY A 291 26.88 19.46 -3.38
N LEU A 292 27.16 18.23 -2.96
CA LEU A 292 27.25 17.10 -3.90
C LEU A 292 25.91 16.88 -4.63
N ASN A 293 25.98 16.74 -5.95
CA ASN A 293 24.82 16.41 -6.77
C ASN A 293 24.46 14.91 -6.72
N ALA A 294 25.41 14.04 -6.35
CA ALA A 294 25.23 12.60 -6.24
C ALA A 294 26.00 12.03 -5.06
N THR A 295 25.34 11.19 -4.25
CA THR A 295 25.91 10.55 -3.08
C THR A 295 26.32 9.10 -3.37
N ILE A 296 26.81 8.39 -2.35
CA ILE A 296 27.02 6.94 -2.44
C ILE A 296 25.73 6.19 -2.77
N LYS A 297 24.57 6.77 -2.44
CA LYS A 297 23.25 6.22 -2.73
C LYS A 297 23.06 6.02 -4.23
N ASP A 298 23.32 7.04 -5.04
CA ASP A 298 23.12 6.98 -6.51
C ASP A 298 23.98 5.91 -7.18
N ARG A 299 25.15 5.61 -6.62
CA ARG A 299 26.11 4.68 -7.21
C ARG A 299 26.06 3.28 -6.63
N TYR A 300 25.88 3.15 -5.34
CA TYR A 300 26.12 1.91 -4.60
C TYR A 300 24.89 1.31 -3.94
N PHE A 301 23.75 2.01 -3.87
CA PHE A 301 22.57 1.56 -3.11
C PHE A 301 22.13 0.15 -3.49
N ASN A 302 21.88 -0.08 -4.79
CA ASN A 302 21.41 -1.38 -5.27
C ASN A 302 22.40 -2.52 -4.99
N SER A 303 23.71 -2.24 -5.15
CA SER A 303 24.75 -3.24 -4.89
C SER A 303 24.94 -3.47 -3.40
N ALA A 304 24.88 -2.43 -2.59
CA ALA A 304 24.95 -2.54 -1.13
C ALA A 304 23.77 -3.36 -0.57
N CYS A 305 22.59 -3.17 -1.15
CA CYS A 305 21.37 -3.91 -0.81
C CYS A 305 21.41 -5.38 -1.30
N ALA A 306 22.03 -5.67 -2.45
CA ALA A 306 22.00 -7.02 -3.03
C ALA A 306 23.23 -7.87 -2.68
N THR A 307 24.42 -7.26 -2.64
CA THR A 307 25.73 -7.94 -2.51
C THR A 307 26.66 -7.20 -1.54
N PRO A 308 26.31 -7.12 -0.24
CA PRO A 308 27.03 -6.30 0.75
C PRO A 308 28.53 -6.59 0.84
N ALA A 309 28.93 -7.87 0.79
CA ALA A 309 30.33 -8.27 0.92
C ALA A 309 31.26 -7.62 -0.13
N VAL A 310 30.73 -7.31 -1.33
CA VAL A 310 31.49 -6.68 -2.40
C VAL A 310 31.63 -5.17 -2.16
N VAL A 311 30.62 -4.54 -1.62
CA VAL A 311 30.46 -3.07 -1.65
C VAL A 311 30.90 -2.41 -0.33
N PHE A 312 30.51 -2.96 0.82
CA PHE A 312 30.78 -2.33 2.13
C PHE A 312 32.27 -2.10 2.42
N PRO A 313 33.21 -3.00 2.07
CA PRO A 313 34.63 -2.70 2.26
C PRO A 313 35.08 -1.42 1.53
N THR A 314 34.57 -1.18 0.33
CA THR A 314 34.85 0.06 -0.42
C THR A 314 34.20 1.27 0.22
N LEU A 315 32.93 1.17 0.67
CA LEU A 315 32.21 2.26 1.34
C LEU A 315 32.90 2.67 2.65
N LEU A 316 33.37 1.71 3.44
CA LEU A 316 34.09 1.99 4.68
C LEU A 316 35.43 2.70 4.41
N LYS A 317 36.18 2.32 3.37
CA LYS A 317 37.40 3.04 2.96
C LYS A 317 37.10 4.47 2.50
N LEU A 318 36.01 4.68 1.78
CA LEU A 318 35.56 6.03 1.38
C LEU A 318 35.16 6.86 2.60
N ALA A 319 34.44 6.29 3.54
CA ALA A 319 34.03 6.96 4.76
C ALA A 319 35.23 7.44 5.58
N GLN A 320 36.30 6.65 5.69
CA GLN A 320 37.52 7.07 6.40
C GLN A 320 38.13 8.34 5.78
N LYS A 321 38.15 8.46 4.45
CA LYS A 321 38.62 9.67 3.76
C LYS A 321 37.71 10.89 4.00
N HIS A 322 36.39 10.65 4.10
CA HIS A 322 35.43 11.71 4.39
C HIS A 322 35.51 12.18 5.84
N LEU A 323 35.65 11.25 6.79
CA LEU A 323 35.81 11.56 8.21
C LEU A 323 37.03 12.47 8.52
N GLN A 324 38.12 12.33 7.75
CA GLN A 324 39.30 13.21 7.86
C GLN A 324 39.01 14.67 7.49
N LYS A 325 37.97 14.93 6.74
CA LYS A 325 37.56 16.29 6.34
C LYS A 325 36.60 16.95 7.34
N LEU A 326 36.05 16.19 8.27
CA LEU A 326 35.12 16.68 9.27
C LEU A 326 35.83 17.31 10.47
N SER A 327 35.10 18.12 11.24
CA SER A 327 35.55 18.54 12.55
C SER A 327 35.82 17.35 13.47
N THR A 328 36.71 17.51 14.43
CA THR A 328 37.07 16.44 15.38
C THR A 328 35.83 15.86 16.09
N GLY A 329 34.90 16.72 16.55
CA GLY A 329 33.67 16.30 17.21
C GLY A 329 32.76 15.48 16.30
N SER A 330 32.56 15.94 15.04
CA SER A 330 31.74 15.22 14.05
C SER A 330 32.39 13.88 13.64
N SER A 331 33.73 13.87 13.50
CA SER A 331 34.45 12.65 13.17
C SER A 331 34.33 11.61 14.28
N ILE A 332 34.47 12.00 15.53
CA ILE A 332 34.29 11.10 16.70
C ILE A 332 32.85 10.57 16.72
N TYR A 333 31.86 11.43 16.57
CA TYR A 333 30.46 11.03 16.58
C TYR A 333 30.17 9.96 15.52
N PHE A 334 30.55 10.19 14.25
CA PHE A 334 30.30 9.23 13.21
C PHE A 334 31.11 7.95 13.33
N ASN A 335 32.36 8.02 13.82
CA ASN A 335 33.14 6.82 14.12
C ASN A 335 32.44 5.95 15.18
N GLN A 336 31.89 6.56 16.23
CA GLN A 336 31.11 5.82 17.25
C GLN A 336 29.85 5.17 16.63
N GLN A 337 29.13 5.87 15.77
CA GLN A 337 27.96 5.31 15.07
C GLN A 337 28.37 4.12 14.18
N ILE A 338 29.40 4.27 13.37
CA ILE A 338 29.89 3.20 12.47
C ILE A 338 30.35 1.98 13.30
N THR A 339 31.17 2.19 14.31
CA THR A 339 31.69 1.11 15.18
C THR A 339 30.56 0.42 15.94
N GLY A 340 29.61 1.20 16.48
CA GLY A 340 28.45 0.67 17.18
C GLY A 340 27.58 -0.20 16.28
N LEU A 341 27.35 0.20 15.03
CA LEU A 341 26.59 -0.61 14.05
C LEU A 341 27.38 -1.85 13.62
N MET A 342 28.69 -1.71 13.38
CA MET A 342 29.54 -2.84 13.02
C MET A 342 29.59 -3.90 14.13
N SER A 343 29.63 -3.50 15.41
CA SER A 343 29.66 -4.42 16.54
C SER A 343 28.35 -5.17 16.77
N ARG A 344 27.24 -4.69 16.21
CA ARG A 344 25.94 -5.39 16.28
C ARG A 344 25.82 -6.55 15.31
N MET A 345 26.60 -6.58 14.25
CA MET A 345 26.52 -7.66 13.26
C MET A 345 27.15 -8.93 13.81
N ASN A 346 26.35 -10.00 13.92
CA ASN A 346 26.78 -11.30 14.42
C ASN A 346 27.41 -12.19 13.33
N ALA A 347 27.45 -11.71 12.08
CA ALA A 347 27.94 -12.44 10.92
C ALA A 347 28.74 -11.51 10.00
N PRO A 348 29.64 -12.04 9.18
CA PRO A 348 30.30 -11.25 8.14
C PRO A 348 29.29 -10.70 7.14
N PHE A 349 29.71 -9.73 6.33
CA PHE A 349 28.87 -9.19 5.25
C PHE A 349 28.36 -10.28 4.34
N PRO A 350 27.03 -10.42 4.13
CA PRO A 350 26.47 -11.42 3.24
C PRO A 350 26.99 -11.27 1.82
N ALA A 351 27.34 -12.37 1.17
CA ALA A 351 27.72 -12.35 -0.24
C ALA A 351 26.55 -11.95 -1.14
N ARG A 352 25.32 -12.37 -0.78
CA ARG A 352 24.08 -12.03 -1.46
C ARG A 352 22.94 -11.98 -0.46
N MET A 353 22.01 -11.04 -0.63
CA MET A 353 20.79 -10.92 0.16
C MET A 353 19.55 -11.31 -0.65
N THR A 354 18.65 -12.07 -0.03
CA THR A 354 17.31 -12.41 -0.54
C THR A 354 16.39 -11.19 -0.55
N LEU A 355 15.24 -11.27 -1.23
CA LEU A 355 14.28 -10.16 -1.27
C LEU A 355 13.81 -9.69 0.13
N PRO A 356 13.47 -10.58 1.08
CA PRO A 356 13.13 -10.15 2.44
C PRO A 356 14.29 -9.47 3.18
N GLU A 357 15.52 -9.96 2.99
CA GLU A 357 16.72 -9.34 3.56
C GLU A 357 16.98 -7.95 2.95
N GLN A 358 16.77 -7.80 1.64
CA GLN A 358 16.84 -6.49 0.98
C GLN A 358 15.76 -5.55 1.53
N GLY A 359 14.53 -6.04 1.73
CA GLY A 359 13.46 -5.26 2.37
C GLY A 359 13.81 -4.81 3.78
N ALA A 360 14.44 -5.67 4.58
CA ALA A 360 14.93 -5.30 5.92
C ALA A 360 16.05 -4.24 5.83
N PHE A 361 16.95 -4.34 4.86
CA PHE A 361 17.96 -3.31 4.59
C PHE A 361 17.30 -1.97 4.25
N GLU A 362 16.32 -1.97 3.36
CA GLU A 362 15.60 -0.78 2.92
C GLU A 362 14.84 -0.11 4.08
N ILE A 363 14.20 -0.90 4.96
CA ILE A 363 13.55 -0.41 6.18
C ILE A 363 14.58 0.17 7.15
N GLY A 364 15.71 -0.50 7.37
CA GLY A 364 16.79 -0.03 8.22
C GLY A 364 17.41 1.29 7.75
N TYR A 365 17.59 1.42 6.44
CA TYR A 365 18.04 2.67 5.83
C TYR A 365 17.02 3.80 6.06
N TYR A 366 15.74 3.54 5.82
CA TYR A 366 14.68 4.52 6.04
C TYR A 366 14.62 4.97 7.51
N HIS A 367 14.57 4.04 8.45
CA HIS A 367 14.51 4.35 9.87
C HIS A 367 15.72 5.20 10.33
N GLN A 368 16.92 4.83 9.92
CA GLN A 368 18.14 5.58 10.29
C GLN A 368 18.16 6.98 9.67
N THR A 369 17.63 7.13 8.45
CA THR A 369 17.50 8.43 7.79
C THR A 369 16.51 9.33 8.53
N GLN A 370 15.37 8.79 9.01
CA GLN A 370 14.40 9.58 9.77
C GLN A 370 14.97 10.04 11.12
N LYS A 371 15.73 9.18 11.83
CA LYS A 371 16.38 9.54 13.09
C LYS A 371 17.26 10.79 12.98
N ARG A 372 17.87 11.01 11.84
CA ARG A 372 18.69 12.21 11.58
C ARG A 372 17.92 13.52 11.77
N TYR A 373 16.61 13.50 11.48
CA TYR A 373 15.74 14.68 11.53
C TYR A 373 14.95 14.79 12.84
N GLU A 374 15.07 13.83 13.74
CA GLU A 374 14.51 13.96 15.08
C GLU A 374 15.17 15.14 15.80
N LYS A 375 14.36 16.08 16.27
CA LYS A 375 14.83 17.15 17.13
C LYS A 375 15.37 16.51 18.41
N LYS A 376 16.64 16.67 18.72
CA LYS A 376 17.16 16.37 20.06
C LYS A 376 16.38 17.22 21.04
N GLN A 377 15.55 16.59 21.87
CA GLN A 377 14.91 17.21 23.02
C GLN A 377 15.96 17.59 24.06
#